data_546350c65ef5f949d2c0b0fef45bcca9
#
_entry.id   546350c65ef5f949d2c0b0fef45bcca9
#
_cell.length_a   1.000
_cell.length_b   1.000
_cell.length_c   1.000
_cell.angle_alpha   90.00
_cell.angle_beta   90.00
_cell.angle_gamma   90.00
#
_symmetry.space_group_name_H-M   'P 1'
#
loop_
_entity.id
_entity.type
_entity.pdbx_description
1 polymer ?
#
loop_
_entity_poly.entity_id
_entity_poly.type
_entity_poly.pdbx_seq_one_letter_code
_entity_poly.pdbx_strand_id
1 'polypeptide(L)'
;MKKMISFVIAVIATVSSAIAVPQTAAVDTTQAAKQAKKALKLMNKDNEKDWQKGFAMYRDAAYNGLRSAQRKLFDFYLSQTPRAEEDAMEFAKMLADEGELEYQYMVGYYYILADSAATAPRNAVLGAHYLKTAADNGDVKAAVLYGTCLIEGRGCFIDFDAAERYFLTAADKGNDTAMEILGEIYYFEKYGRVNLEKCFKYTRMGAELGNSEAIFNLGCLYMNGEGVTKNLDEAIYWFTKSSGLGNAGAKNNLALVMEEKNGKSDDALFLLRKSADAGDAMAQYNLGVKYLLGEGVINNEEKAFSLFRKSAEQGCAEGQRELGRAYLNGIGTIADSALGFKWLEKAVLQNDSTACVFLASCYFQGEGTDKDDGMGFVYVKKAADMGSAFGLYAMGSCYLSGLGVAKSEETGFRYIRQAADLCNVNACEELAYLYLSGIGTAKNANLAISYGKKALELGSEDKGAIYYNLSFAYGDSDKKMRNEYLRKAAELGFPDALINYGLYLYYGDGIPKDENKAKEYLRKCAQQSDNPEASAKAKEIIKEIGNK
;
A
#
# COMPACT_ATOMS: atom_id res chain seq x y z
N MET A 1 -33.36 -26.09 -35.82
CA MET A 1 -33.11 -26.37 -37.25
C MET A 1 -31.98 -25.55 -37.85
N LYS A 2 -31.98 -24.20 -37.93
CA LYS A 2 -30.86 -23.43 -38.52
C LYS A 2 -29.48 -23.70 -37.89
N LYS A 3 -29.36 -23.84 -36.57
CA LYS A 3 -28.08 -24.16 -35.87
C LYS A 3 -27.62 -25.61 -36.13
N MET A 4 -28.55 -26.53 -36.31
CA MET A 4 -28.27 -27.95 -36.65
C MET A 4 -27.72 -28.07 -38.07
N ILE A 5 -28.25 -27.28 -39.01
CA ILE A 5 -27.77 -27.26 -40.41
C ILE A 5 -26.34 -26.68 -40.48
N SER A 6 -26.03 -25.62 -39.72
CA SER A 6 -24.71 -25.03 -39.66
C SER A 6 -23.65 -25.98 -39.13
N PHE A 7 -24.00 -26.80 -38.11
CA PHE A 7 -23.12 -27.82 -37.58
C PHE A 7 -22.80 -28.92 -38.59
N VAL A 8 -23.82 -29.41 -39.29
CA VAL A 8 -23.67 -30.45 -40.32
C VAL A 8 -22.74 -29.97 -41.45
N ILE A 9 -22.92 -28.75 -41.95
CA ILE A 9 -22.10 -28.19 -43.04
C ILE A 9 -20.63 -28.04 -42.57
N ALA A 10 -20.40 -27.55 -41.36
CA ALA A 10 -19.06 -27.39 -40.80
C ALA A 10 -18.33 -28.74 -40.61
N VAL A 11 -19.07 -29.79 -40.21
CA VAL A 11 -18.51 -31.12 -40.00
C VAL A 11 -18.18 -31.85 -41.32
N ILE A 12 -18.99 -31.66 -42.37
CA ILE A 12 -18.76 -32.28 -43.72
C ILE A 12 -17.44 -31.75 -44.33
N ALA A 13 -17.15 -30.46 -44.22
CA ALA A 13 -15.98 -29.84 -44.84
C ALA A 13 -14.63 -30.33 -44.26
N THR A 14 -14.61 -30.84 -43.01
CA THR A 14 -13.37 -31.24 -42.31
C THR A 14 -13.09 -32.74 -42.32
N VAL A 15 -14.07 -33.61 -42.56
CA VAL A 15 -13.85 -35.07 -42.67
C VAL A 15 -13.02 -35.43 -43.90
N SER A 16 -12.99 -34.57 -44.93
CA SER A 16 -12.19 -34.81 -46.14
C SER A 16 -10.66 -34.54 -45.96
N SER A 17 -10.28 -33.73 -44.95
CA SER A 17 -8.89 -33.35 -44.70
C SER A 17 -8.18 -34.17 -43.58
N ALA A 18 -8.92 -34.98 -42.83
CA ALA A 18 -8.43 -35.69 -41.63
C ALA A 18 -7.70 -37.03 -41.91
N ILE A 19 -7.26 -37.28 -43.16
CA ILE A 19 -6.68 -38.59 -43.55
C ILE A 19 -5.13 -38.62 -43.45
N ALA A 20 -4.49 -37.57 -42.98
CA ALA A 20 -3.03 -37.54 -42.88
C ALA A 20 -2.58 -37.13 -41.46
N VAL A 21 -2.48 -38.05 -40.50
CA VAL A 21 -1.80 -37.89 -39.21
C VAL A 21 -0.83 -39.05 -38.98
N PRO A 22 0.40 -38.79 -38.54
CA PRO A 22 1.39 -39.83 -38.28
C PRO A 22 0.97 -40.75 -37.13
N GLN A 23 1.22 -42.05 -37.29
CA GLN A 23 0.91 -43.11 -36.36
C GLN A 23 1.69 -43.01 -35.04
N THR A 24 0.97 -42.81 -33.92
CA THR A 24 1.41 -43.33 -32.61
C THR A 24 0.19 -43.84 -31.84
N ALA A 25 0.26 -45.14 -31.50
CA ALA A 25 -0.72 -45.94 -30.76
C ALA A 25 -2.09 -46.14 -31.44
N ALA A 26 -2.29 -47.36 -31.95
CA ALA A 26 -3.42 -47.76 -32.77
C ALA A 26 -4.69 -48.05 -31.91
N VAL A 27 -5.47 -47.02 -31.65
CA VAL A 27 -6.91 -47.19 -31.60
C VAL A 27 -7.35 -47.24 -33.08
N ASP A 28 -8.24 -48.18 -33.48
CA ASP A 28 -8.68 -48.31 -34.87
C ASP A 28 -9.55 -47.10 -35.29
N THR A 29 -8.87 -45.98 -35.54
CA THR A 29 -9.47 -44.70 -35.99
C THR A 29 -10.16 -44.87 -37.35
N THR A 30 -9.85 -45.94 -38.10
CA THR A 30 -10.48 -46.28 -39.38
C THR A 30 -11.95 -46.65 -39.21
N GLN A 31 -12.28 -47.42 -38.18
CA GLN A 31 -13.66 -47.78 -37.88
C GLN A 31 -14.47 -46.58 -37.36
N ALA A 32 -13.89 -45.79 -36.45
CA ALA A 32 -14.50 -44.55 -35.96
C ALA A 32 -14.73 -43.51 -37.07
N ALA A 33 -13.79 -43.38 -38.05
CA ALA A 33 -13.96 -42.50 -39.22
C ALA A 33 -15.07 -42.99 -40.16
N LYS A 34 -15.23 -44.32 -40.37
CA LYS A 34 -16.34 -44.87 -41.12
C LYS A 34 -17.67 -44.63 -40.44
N GLN A 35 -17.70 -44.77 -39.12
CA GLN A 35 -18.90 -44.51 -38.29
C GLN A 35 -19.27 -43.02 -38.36
N ALA A 36 -18.34 -42.12 -38.24
CA ALA A 36 -18.57 -40.67 -38.37
C ALA A 36 -19.10 -40.29 -39.74
N LYS A 37 -18.57 -40.84 -40.84
CA LYS A 37 -19.11 -40.61 -42.21
C LYS A 37 -20.56 -41.07 -42.35
N LYS A 38 -20.92 -42.22 -41.73
CA LYS A 38 -22.30 -42.72 -41.73
C LYS A 38 -23.23 -41.84 -40.90
N ALA A 39 -22.71 -41.38 -39.73
CA ALA A 39 -23.41 -40.44 -38.87
C ALA A 39 -23.77 -39.13 -39.57
N LEU A 40 -22.81 -38.52 -40.26
CA LEU A 40 -23.05 -37.28 -41.03
C LEU A 40 -24.09 -37.44 -42.15
N LYS A 41 -24.14 -38.60 -42.84
CA LYS A 41 -25.18 -38.87 -43.80
C LYS A 41 -26.58 -38.94 -43.19
N LEU A 42 -26.71 -39.42 -41.95
CA LEU A 42 -27.97 -39.44 -41.21
C LEU A 42 -28.35 -38.02 -40.74
N MET A 43 -27.39 -37.25 -40.26
CA MET A 43 -27.63 -35.90 -39.77
C MET A 43 -28.00 -34.91 -40.88
N ASN A 44 -27.69 -35.26 -42.13
CA ASN A 44 -28.07 -34.47 -43.33
C ASN A 44 -29.48 -34.74 -43.82
N LYS A 45 -30.24 -35.65 -43.22
CA LYS A 45 -31.62 -35.91 -43.57
C LYS A 45 -32.55 -34.95 -42.82
N ASP A 46 -33.61 -34.49 -43.49
CA ASP A 46 -34.61 -33.57 -42.94
C ASP A 46 -35.57 -34.24 -41.96
N ASN A 47 -35.09 -35.11 -41.06
CA ASN A 47 -35.92 -35.64 -40.00
C ASN A 47 -35.15 -35.74 -38.69
N GLU A 48 -35.81 -35.41 -37.62
CA GLU A 48 -35.20 -35.32 -36.29
C GLU A 48 -34.72 -36.70 -35.77
N LYS A 49 -35.41 -37.79 -36.10
CA LYS A 49 -35.04 -39.15 -35.67
C LYS A 49 -33.72 -39.61 -36.30
N ASP A 50 -33.53 -39.35 -37.59
CA ASP A 50 -32.28 -39.68 -38.27
C ASP A 50 -31.14 -38.76 -37.79
N TRP A 51 -31.43 -37.49 -37.49
CA TRP A 51 -30.48 -36.56 -36.96
C TRP A 51 -29.99 -37.03 -35.57
N GLN A 52 -30.90 -37.34 -34.62
CA GLN A 52 -30.55 -37.83 -33.27
C GLN A 52 -29.72 -39.12 -33.34
N LYS A 53 -30.12 -40.04 -34.24
CA LYS A 53 -29.35 -41.28 -34.44
C LYS A 53 -27.95 -40.99 -35.03
N GLY A 54 -27.85 -40.07 -35.96
CA GLY A 54 -26.58 -39.65 -36.54
C GLY A 54 -25.70 -38.98 -35.51
N PHE A 55 -26.25 -38.08 -34.69
CA PHE A 55 -25.52 -37.40 -33.64
C PHE A 55 -24.96 -38.35 -32.58
N ALA A 56 -25.79 -39.34 -32.12
CA ALA A 56 -25.32 -40.38 -31.22
C ALA A 56 -24.14 -41.16 -31.82
N MET A 57 -24.25 -41.60 -33.09
CA MET A 57 -23.16 -42.31 -33.78
C MET A 57 -21.91 -41.44 -33.95
N TYR A 58 -22.07 -40.13 -34.14
CA TYR A 58 -20.93 -39.21 -34.24
C TYR A 58 -20.23 -39.05 -32.91
N ARG A 59 -20.99 -38.95 -31.83
CA ARG A 59 -20.48 -38.92 -30.45
C ARG A 59 -19.76 -40.21 -30.09
N ASP A 60 -20.30 -41.38 -30.46
CA ASP A 60 -19.63 -42.65 -30.28
C ASP A 60 -18.28 -42.71 -31.04
N ALA A 61 -18.20 -42.11 -32.22
CA ALA A 61 -16.95 -42.04 -32.97
C ALA A 61 -15.91 -41.17 -32.27
N ALA A 62 -16.33 -40.10 -31.58
CA ALA A 62 -15.45 -39.28 -30.75
C ALA A 62 -14.95 -40.05 -29.52
N TYR A 63 -15.80 -40.76 -28.83
CA TYR A 63 -15.41 -41.64 -27.71
C TYR A 63 -14.48 -42.79 -28.14
N ASN A 64 -14.57 -43.22 -29.39
CA ASN A 64 -13.63 -44.17 -29.99
C ASN A 64 -12.37 -43.50 -30.55
N GLY A 65 -11.97 -42.33 -30.07
CA GLY A 65 -10.70 -41.68 -30.35
C GLY A 65 -10.60 -40.92 -31.67
N LEU A 66 -11.74 -40.60 -32.32
CA LEU A 66 -11.70 -39.77 -33.53
C LEU A 66 -11.54 -38.28 -33.16
N ARG A 67 -10.31 -37.76 -33.15
CA ARG A 67 -9.98 -36.38 -32.77
C ARG A 67 -10.79 -35.32 -33.49
N SER A 68 -11.03 -35.49 -34.79
CA SER A 68 -11.85 -34.55 -35.58
C SER A 68 -13.31 -34.49 -35.11
N ALA A 69 -13.86 -35.60 -34.57
CA ALA A 69 -15.18 -35.62 -33.97
C ALA A 69 -15.17 -35.00 -32.57
N GLN A 70 -14.14 -35.25 -31.77
CA GLN A 70 -13.95 -34.62 -30.47
C GLN A 70 -13.90 -33.11 -30.58
N ARG A 71 -13.05 -32.53 -31.44
CA ARG A 71 -12.96 -31.07 -31.68
C ARG A 71 -14.29 -30.48 -32.11
N LYS A 72 -15.01 -31.13 -33.04
CA LYS A 72 -16.30 -30.62 -33.51
C LYS A 72 -17.40 -30.71 -32.46
N LEU A 73 -17.41 -31.70 -31.63
CA LEU A 73 -18.33 -31.80 -30.51
C LEU A 73 -18.01 -30.76 -29.43
N PHE A 74 -16.73 -30.53 -29.14
CA PHE A 74 -16.29 -29.44 -28.28
C PHE A 74 -16.85 -28.10 -28.79
N ASP A 75 -16.58 -27.74 -30.06
CA ASP A 75 -17.07 -26.50 -30.67
C ASP A 75 -18.61 -26.40 -30.63
N PHE A 76 -19.28 -27.53 -30.91
CA PHE A 76 -20.73 -27.62 -30.90
C PHE A 76 -21.31 -27.33 -29.51
N TYR A 77 -20.84 -28.00 -28.47
CA TYR A 77 -21.34 -27.81 -27.11
C TYR A 77 -21.01 -26.42 -26.57
N LEU A 78 -19.82 -25.90 -26.86
CA LEU A 78 -19.42 -24.54 -26.47
C LEU A 78 -20.30 -23.45 -27.12
N SER A 79 -20.88 -23.73 -28.29
CA SER A 79 -21.77 -22.80 -28.99
C SER A 79 -23.20 -22.76 -28.45
N GLN A 80 -23.57 -23.67 -27.54
CA GLN A 80 -24.95 -23.78 -27.03
C GLN A 80 -25.24 -22.78 -25.90
N THR A 81 -25.29 -23.26 -24.67
CA THR A 81 -25.61 -22.49 -23.46
C THR A 81 -24.61 -22.82 -22.35
N PRO A 82 -24.53 -22.05 -21.26
CA PRO A 82 -23.62 -22.37 -20.16
C PRO A 82 -23.70 -23.82 -19.65
N ARG A 83 -24.87 -24.46 -19.72
CA ARG A 83 -25.04 -25.85 -19.30
C ARG A 83 -24.35 -26.87 -20.21
N ALA A 84 -23.98 -26.50 -21.40
CA ALA A 84 -23.28 -27.38 -22.34
C ALA A 84 -21.73 -27.27 -22.19
N GLU A 85 -21.21 -26.41 -21.31
CA GLU A 85 -19.78 -26.28 -21.06
C GLU A 85 -19.18 -27.56 -20.46
N GLU A 86 -19.90 -28.26 -19.59
CA GLU A 86 -19.47 -29.55 -19.03
C GLU A 86 -19.31 -30.61 -20.12
N ASP A 87 -20.29 -30.71 -21.04
CA ASP A 87 -20.19 -31.60 -22.19
C ASP A 87 -19.04 -31.24 -23.12
N ALA A 88 -18.80 -29.92 -23.34
CA ALA A 88 -17.66 -29.46 -24.13
C ALA A 88 -16.34 -29.85 -23.45
N MET A 89 -16.21 -29.66 -22.13
CA MET A 89 -15.00 -29.99 -21.38
C MET A 89 -14.70 -31.48 -21.36
N GLU A 90 -15.70 -32.35 -21.47
CA GLU A 90 -15.49 -33.80 -21.61
C GLU A 90 -14.67 -34.11 -22.87
N PHE A 91 -15.00 -33.51 -24.01
CA PHE A 91 -14.25 -33.69 -25.26
C PHE A 91 -12.91 -32.94 -25.26
N ALA A 92 -12.85 -31.77 -24.64
CA ALA A 92 -11.58 -31.06 -24.43
C ALA A 92 -10.61 -31.90 -23.60
N LYS A 93 -11.12 -32.58 -22.55
CA LYS A 93 -10.31 -33.47 -21.72
C LYS A 93 -9.76 -34.66 -22.51
N MET A 94 -10.56 -35.29 -23.38
CA MET A 94 -10.09 -36.38 -24.25
C MET A 94 -8.93 -35.93 -25.15
N LEU A 95 -9.03 -34.72 -25.73
CA LEU A 95 -7.98 -34.15 -26.58
C LEU A 95 -6.74 -33.77 -25.75
N ALA A 96 -6.94 -33.28 -24.53
CA ALA A 96 -5.85 -32.98 -23.60
C ALA A 96 -5.08 -34.22 -23.17
N ASP A 97 -5.81 -35.32 -22.88
CA ASP A 97 -5.23 -36.65 -22.54
C ASP A 97 -4.45 -37.25 -23.70
N GLU A 98 -4.80 -36.90 -24.96
CA GLU A 98 -4.07 -37.26 -26.16
C GLU A 98 -2.86 -36.35 -26.45
N GLY A 99 -2.57 -35.38 -25.58
CA GLY A 99 -1.38 -34.53 -25.61
C GLY A 99 -1.55 -33.24 -26.41
N GLU A 100 -2.78 -32.79 -26.74
CA GLU A 100 -3.00 -31.53 -27.42
C GLU A 100 -2.85 -30.35 -26.46
N LEU A 101 -1.79 -29.56 -26.60
CA LEU A 101 -1.40 -28.50 -25.66
C LEU A 101 -2.50 -27.47 -25.44
N GLU A 102 -3.18 -27.04 -26.50
CA GLU A 102 -4.26 -26.06 -26.42
C GLU A 102 -5.38 -26.53 -25.48
N TYR A 103 -5.77 -27.81 -25.61
CA TYR A 103 -6.80 -28.39 -24.76
C TYR A 103 -6.31 -28.68 -23.34
N GLN A 104 -5.05 -29.03 -23.16
CA GLN A 104 -4.45 -29.14 -21.83
C GLN A 104 -4.54 -27.79 -21.08
N TYR A 105 -4.18 -26.69 -21.74
CA TYR A 105 -4.35 -25.36 -21.18
C TYR A 105 -5.81 -25.03 -20.87
N MET A 106 -6.73 -25.25 -21.83
CA MET A 106 -8.15 -24.96 -21.67
C MET A 106 -8.79 -25.74 -20.50
N VAL A 107 -8.53 -27.04 -20.43
CA VAL A 107 -9.03 -27.90 -19.35
C VAL A 107 -8.45 -27.46 -18.01
N GLY A 108 -7.18 -27.18 -17.97
CA GLY A 108 -6.50 -26.66 -16.78
C GLY A 108 -7.12 -25.34 -16.31
N TYR A 109 -7.27 -24.40 -17.22
CA TYR A 109 -7.89 -23.09 -16.98
C TYR A 109 -9.33 -23.23 -16.45
N TYR A 110 -10.15 -24.07 -17.10
CA TYR A 110 -11.53 -24.30 -16.70
C TYR A 110 -11.64 -24.79 -15.25
N TYR A 111 -10.87 -25.83 -14.87
CA TYR A 111 -10.93 -26.39 -13.52
C TYR A 111 -10.30 -25.48 -12.44
N ILE A 112 -9.43 -24.56 -12.80
CA ILE A 112 -8.82 -23.59 -11.87
C ILE A 112 -9.74 -22.37 -11.66
N LEU A 113 -10.39 -21.85 -12.73
CA LEU A 113 -11.17 -20.61 -12.68
C LEU A 113 -12.67 -20.82 -12.46
N ALA A 114 -13.18 -22.04 -12.54
CA ALA A 114 -14.61 -22.37 -12.27
C ALA A 114 -15.08 -21.99 -10.83
N ASP A 115 -14.28 -21.22 -10.13
CA ASP A 115 -14.48 -20.79 -8.74
C ASP A 115 -15.56 -19.70 -8.57
N SER A 116 -15.99 -19.05 -9.67
CA SER A 116 -16.94 -17.93 -9.60
C SER A 116 -18.37 -18.28 -10.03
N ALA A 117 -18.61 -19.46 -10.62
CA ALA A 117 -19.95 -19.90 -11.01
C ALA A 117 -20.34 -21.20 -10.28
N ALA A 118 -21.38 -21.15 -9.48
CA ALA A 118 -21.83 -22.18 -8.53
C ALA A 118 -22.29 -23.53 -9.14
N THR A 119 -21.88 -23.90 -10.35
CA THR A 119 -22.47 -25.01 -11.11
C THR A 119 -21.50 -26.10 -11.60
N ALA A 120 -20.17 -25.90 -11.54
CA ALA A 120 -19.22 -26.91 -12.00
C ALA A 120 -18.50 -27.59 -10.82
N PRO A 121 -18.26 -28.92 -10.84
CA PRO A 121 -17.49 -29.60 -9.82
C PRO A 121 -16.02 -29.15 -9.89
N ARG A 122 -15.61 -28.37 -8.91
CA ARG A 122 -14.24 -27.87 -8.76
C ARG A 122 -13.27 -29.02 -8.61
N ASN A 123 -12.29 -29.09 -9.49
CA ASN A 123 -11.19 -30.01 -9.34
C ASN A 123 -9.86 -29.30 -9.61
N ALA A 124 -9.50 -28.41 -8.67
CA ALA A 124 -8.27 -27.63 -8.78
C ALA A 124 -7.03 -28.51 -8.94
N VAL A 125 -7.02 -29.71 -8.33
CA VAL A 125 -5.91 -30.66 -8.48
C VAL A 125 -5.77 -31.12 -9.93
N LEU A 126 -6.92 -31.46 -10.57
CA LEU A 126 -6.94 -31.83 -11.98
C LEU A 126 -6.54 -30.65 -12.87
N GLY A 127 -7.05 -29.45 -12.56
CA GLY A 127 -6.67 -28.23 -13.26
C GLY A 127 -5.18 -27.95 -13.21
N ALA A 128 -4.59 -28.00 -12.02
CA ALA A 128 -3.14 -27.82 -11.84
C ALA A 128 -2.32 -28.89 -12.57
N HIS A 129 -2.80 -30.15 -12.62
CA HIS A 129 -2.15 -31.23 -13.36
C HIS A 129 -2.06 -30.95 -14.87
N TYR A 130 -3.19 -30.54 -15.49
CA TYR A 130 -3.18 -30.22 -16.93
C TYR A 130 -2.36 -28.97 -17.24
N LEU A 131 -2.44 -27.91 -16.39
CA LEU A 131 -1.59 -26.73 -16.55
C LEU A 131 -0.11 -27.06 -16.45
N LYS A 132 0.26 -27.89 -15.47
CA LYS A 132 1.64 -28.36 -15.33
C LYS A 132 2.09 -29.10 -16.59
N THR A 133 1.28 -30.03 -17.09
CA THR A 133 1.60 -30.82 -18.28
C THR A 133 1.77 -29.92 -19.51
N ALA A 134 0.90 -28.96 -19.72
CA ALA A 134 1.00 -27.99 -20.82
C ALA A 134 2.24 -27.12 -20.68
N ALA A 135 2.52 -26.63 -19.46
CA ALA A 135 3.70 -25.80 -19.17
C ALA A 135 5.01 -26.55 -19.42
N ASP A 136 5.11 -27.79 -18.95
CA ASP A 136 6.28 -28.67 -19.16
C ASP A 136 6.50 -28.96 -20.67
N ASN A 137 5.43 -28.97 -21.45
CA ASN A 137 5.47 -29.09 -22.92
C ASN A 137 5.64 -27.76 -23.64
N GLY A 138 5.86 -26.66 -22.92
CA GLY A 138 6.28 -25.38 -23.45
C GLY A 138 5.17 -24.38 -23.73
N ASP A 139 3.94 -24.60 -23.28
CA ASP A 139 2.88 -23.59 -23.32
C ASP A 139 3.17 -22.47 -22.31
N VAL A 140 3.32 -21.25 -22.84
CA VAL A 140 3.69 -20.07 -22.04
C VAL A 140 2.55 -19.61 -21.12
N LYS A 141 1.32 -19.69 -21.60
CA LYS A 141 0.14 -19.31 -20.81
C LYS A 141 -0.10 -20.27 -19.65
N ALA A 142 0.08 -21.57 -19.94
CA ALA A 142 0.01 -22.60 -18.91
C ALA A 142 1.13 -22.44 -17.87
N ALA A 143 2.33 -22.07 -18.28
CA ALA A 143 3.44 -21.83 -17.36
C ALA A 143 3.15 -20.68 -16.41
N VAL A 144 2.58 -19.57 -16.90
CA VAL A 144 2.17 -18.43 -16.06
C VAL A 144 1.07 -18.86 -15.08
N LEU A 145 0.03 -19.49 -15.55
CA LEU A 145 -1.10 -19.88 -14.71
C LEU A 145 -0.73 -20.97 -13.70
N TYR A 146 0.10 -21.92 -14.06
CA TYR A 146 0.59 -22.94 -13.13
C TYR A 146 1.54 -22.34 -12.09
N GLY A 147 2.40 -21.39 -12.48
CA GLY A 147 3.22 -20.61 -11.56
C GLY A 147 2.38 -19.87 -10.52
N THR A 148 1.26 -19.29 -10.95
CA THR A 148 0.29 -18.66 -10.05
C THR A 148 -0.35 -19.68 -9.10
N CYS A 149 -0.74 -20.87 -9.61
CA CYS A 149 -1.25 -21.95 -8.76
C CYS A 149 -0.24 -22.37 -7.68
N LEU A 150 1.06 -22.42 -8.01
CA LEU A 150 2.13 -22.74 -7.06
C LEU A 150 2.34 -21.66 -5.99
N ILE A 151 2.10 -20.38 -6.32
CA ILE A 151 2.15 -19.28 -5.33
C ILE A 151 0.96 -19.36 -4.37
N GLU A 152 -0.23 -19.65 -4.88
CA GLU A 152 -1.48 -19.61 -4.12
C GLU A 152 -1.81 -20.94 -3.42
N GLY A 153 -1.13 -22.03 -3.77
CA GLY A 153 -1.47 -23.37 -3.31
C GLY A 153 -2.76 -23.90 -3.95
N ARG A 154 -3.12 -23.43 -5.15
CA ARG A 154 -4.37 -23.75 -5.83
C ARG A 154 -4.26 -25.07 -6.61
N GLY A 155 -4.75 -26.15 -6.02
CA GLY A 155 -4.67 -27.50 -6.61
C GLY A 155 -3.31 -28.16 -6.54
N CYS A 156 -2.33 -27.53 -5.92
CA CYS A 156 -0.99 -28.05 -5.66
C CYS A 156 -0.45 -27.46 -4.33
N PHE A 157 0.67 -27.97 -3.85
CA PHE A 157 1.35 -27.36 -2.70
C PHE A 157 2.02 -26.07 -3.14
N ILE A 158 2.11 -25.11 -2.18
CA ILE A 158 2.86 -23.87 -2.40
C ILE A 158 4.34 -24.22 -2.64
N ASP A 159 4.89 -23.75 -3.75
CA ASP A 159 6.28 -23.94 -4.12
C ASP A 159 6.79 -22.70 -4.90
N PHE A 160 7.37 -21.76 -4.17
CA PHE A 160 7.90 -20.53 -4.76
C PHE A 160 9.11 -20.76 -5.67
N ASP A 161 9.90 -21.83 -5.44
CA ASP A 161 11.05 -22.19 -6.29
C ASP A 161 10.60 -22.70 -7.66
N ALA A 162 9.57 -23.55 -7.66
CA ALA A 162 8.97 -24.01 -8.89
C ALA A 162 8.27 -22.87 -9.63
N ALA A 163 7.51 -22.02 -8.92
CA ALA A 163 6.82 -20.88 -9.51
C ALA A 163 7.78 -19.93 -10.22
N GLU A 164 8.88 -19.54 -9.56
CA GLU A 164 9.92 -18.71 -10.15
C GLU A 164 10.46 -19.31 -11.46
N ARG A 165 10.76 -20.62 -11.51
CA ARG A 165 11.24 -21.29 -12.72
C ARG A 165 10.25 -21.22 -13.88
N TYR A 166 8.94 -21.42 -13.61
CA TYR A 166 7.92 -21.31 -14.65
C TYR A 166 7.77 -19.87 -15.16
N PHE A 167 7.80 -18.87 -14.27
CA PHE A 167 7.75 -17.46 -14.67
C PHE A 167 9.00 -17.03 -15.44
N LEU A 168 10.19 -17.46 -15.04
CA LEU A 168 11.43 -17.21 -15.79
C LEU A 168 11.35 -17.80 -17.20
N THR A 169 10.87 -19.04 -17.32
CA THR A 169 10.70 -19.69 -18.63
C THR A 169 9.71 -18.93 -19.52
N ALA A 170 8.63 -18.40 -18.93
CA ALA A 170 7.63 -17.60 -19.66
C ALA A 170 8.18 -16.22 -20.04
N ALA A 171 8.92 -15.58 -19.13
CA ALA A 171 9.56 -14.29 -19.36
C ALA A 171 10.62 -14.35 -20.48
N ASP A 172 11.43 -15.42 -20.51
CA ASP A 172 12.42 -15.66 -21.58
C ASP A 172 11.77 -15.82 -22.97
N LYS A 173 10.49 -16.22 -22.99
CA LYS A 173 9.67 -16.27 -24.21
C LYS A 173 8.89 -14.98 -24.49
N GLY A 174 9.17 -13.90 -23.75
CA GLY A 174 8.60 -12.58 -23.97
C GLY A 174 7.21 -12.38 -23.36
N ASN A 175 6.82 -13.18 -22.36
CA ASN A 175 5.54 -12.97 -21.68
C ASN A 175 5.64 -11.84 -20.65
N ASP A 176 4.93 -10.77 -20.90
CA ASP A 176 4.92 -9.54 -20.08
C ASP A 176 4.27 -9.72 -18.70
N THR A 177 3.25 -10.56 -18.60
CA THR A 177 2.61 -10.90 -17.31
C THR A 177 3.57 -11.69 -16.41
N ALA A 178 4.35 -12.62 -16.98
CA ALA A 178 5.38 -13.31 -16.20
C ALA A 178 6.47 -12.37 -15.69
N MET A 179 6.85 -11.37 -16.49
CA MET A 179 7.83 -10.35 -16.11
C MET A 179 7.29 -9.47 -14.98
N GLU A 180 6.03 -9.05 -15.04
CA GLU A 180 5.36 -8.29 -14.00
C GLU A 180 5.32 -9.09 -12.68
N ILE A 181 4.87 -10.36 -12.71
CA ILE A 181 4.83 -11.23 -11.52
C ILE A 181 6.23 -11.48 -10.94
N LEU A 182 7.26 -11.65 -11.77
CA LEU A 182 8.65 -11.74 -11.30
C LEU A 182 9.09 -10.45 -10.59
N GLY A 183 8.67 -9.29 -11.08
CA GLY A 183 8.87 -8.02 -10.38
C GLY A 183 8.30 -8.05 -8.97
N GLU A 184 7.06 -8.51 -8.79
CA GLU A 184 6.42 -8.65 -7.47
C GLU A 184 7.14 -9.69 -6.58
N ILE A 185 7.50 -10.85 -7.13
CA ILE A 185 8.21 -11.91 -6.39
C ILE A 185 9.53 -11.39 -5.82
N TYR A 186 10.26 -10.58 -6.57
CA TYR A 186 11.52 -10.01 -6.11
C TYR A 186 11.36 -8.75 -5.26
N TYR A 187 10.16 -8.17 -5.18
CA TYR A 187 9.86 -7.01 -4.36
C TYR A 187 9.39 -7.39 -2.95
N PHE A 188 8.44 -8.32 -2.82
CA PHE A 188 7.79 -8.62 -1.56
C PHE A 188 8.50 -9.69 -0.73
N GLU A 189 8.71 -9.40 0.56
CA GLU A 189 9.32 -10.33 1.54
C GLU A 189 8.54 -11.64 1.71
N LYS A 190 7.22 -11.61 1.52
CA LYS A 190 6.36 -12.81 1.66
C LYS A 190 6.78 -13.99 0.80
N TYR A 191 7.54 -13.74 -0.26
CA TYR A 191 8.08 -14.79 -1.13
C TYR A 191 9.49 -15.25 -0.74
N GLY A 192 10.13 -14.58 0.25
CA GLY A 192 11.47 -14.91 0.74
C GLY A 192 12.60 -14.64 -0.26
N ARG A 193 12.37 -13.77 -1.26
CA ARG A 193 13.27 -13.59 -2.42
C ARG A 193 13.53 -12.14 -2.78
N VAL A 194 13.52 -11.24 -1.80
CA VAL A 194 13.75 -9.82 -2.06
C VAL A 194 15.06 -9.59 -2.80
N ASN A 195 14.95 -9.00 -3.98
CA ASN A 195 16.07 -8.58 -4.81
C ASN A 195 15.62 -7.42 -5.70
N LEU A 196 15.83 -6.22 -5.24
CA LEU A 196 15.34 -5.01 -5.91
C LEU A 196 15.97 -4.80 -7.31
N GLU A 197 17.20 -5.24 -7.54
CA GLU A 197 17.82 -5.16 -8.89
C GLU A 197 17.10 -6.08 -9.90
N LYS A 198 16.77 -7.30 -9.47
CA LYS A 198 15.96 -8.20 -10.31
C LYS A 198 14.53 -7.70 -10.45
N CYS A 199 13.92 -7.15 -9.38
CA CYS A 199 12.62 -6.50 -9.44
C CYS A 199 12.63 -5.43 -10.53
N PHE A 200 13.55 -4.47 -10.46
CA PHE A 200 13.68 -3.42 -11.47
C PHE A 200 13.89 -3.99 -12.89
N LYS A 201 14.77 -4.98 -13.05
CA LYS A 201 15.02 -5.60 -14.36
C LYS A 201 13.74 -6.14 -15.01
N TYR A 202 13.00 -6.99 -14.29
CA TYR A 202 11.82 -7.65 -14.86
C TYR A 202 10.64 -6.69 -15.00
N THR A 203 10.42 -5.79 -14.03
CA THR A 203 9.41 -4.74 -14.15
C THR A 203 9.67 -3.86 -15.37
N ARG A 204 10.91 -3.47 -15.63
CA ARG A 204 11.29 -2.69 -16.81
C ARG A 204 11.00 -3.46 -18.10
N MET A 205 11.39 -4.72 -18.18
CA MET A 205 11.12 -5.56 -19.37
C MET A 205 9.61 -5.65 -19.66
N GLY A 206 8.78 -5.89 -18.63
CA GLY A 206 7.32 -5.92 -18.77
C GLY A 206 6.74 -4.58 -19.21
N ALA A 207 7.24 -3.48 -18.65
CA ALA A 207 6.80 -2.12 -18.99
C ALA A 207 7.17 -1.73 -20.44
N GLU A 208 8.32 -2.14 -20.93
CA GLU A 208 8.76 -1.93 -22.31
C GLU A 208 7.88 -2.69 -23.31
N LEU A 209 7.34 -3.86 -22.93
CA LEU A 209 6.36 -4.63 -23.70
C LEU A 209 4.93 -4.08 -23.60
N GLY A 210 4.68 -3.13 -22.71
CA GLY A 210 3.40 -2.44 -22.59
C GLY A 210 2.46 -2.98 -21.52
N ASN A 211 2.94 -3.86 -20.62
CA ASN A 211 2.16 -4.31 -19.48
C ASN A 211 1.80 -3.11 -18.58
N SER A 212 0.50 -2.91 -18.32
CA SER A 212 -0.02 -1.71 -17.65
C SER A 212 0.43 -1.60 -16.19
N GLU A 213 0.47 -2.72 -15.46
CA GLU A 213 0.93 -2.75 -14.07
C GLU A 213 2.43 -2.54 -14.00
N ALA A 214 3.20 -3.20 -14.87
CA ALA A 214 4.64 -3.00 -14.92
C ALA A 214 5.03 -1.55 -15.25
N ILE A 215 4.27 -0.86 -16.13
CA ILE A 215 4.47 0.57 -16.44
C ILE A 215 4.28 1.42 -15.17
N PHE A 216 3.23 1.16 -14.40
CA PHE A 216 2.97 1.86 -13.15
C PHE A 216 4.06 1.57 -12.10
N ASN A 217 4.37 0.29 -11.90
CA ASN A 217 5.37 -0.17 -10.93
C ASN A 217 6.76 0.39 -11.25
N LEU A 218 7.14 0.47 -12.53
CA LEU A 218 8.42 1.07 -12.94
C LEU A 218 8.51 2.55 -12.57
N GLY A 219 7.41 3.29 -12.69
CA GLY A 219 7.32 4.66 -12.19
C GLY A 219 7.58 4.75 -10.69
N CYS A 220 7.02 3.83 -9.90
CA CYS A 220 7.25 3.75 -8.45
C CYS A 220 8.72 3.43 -8.10
N LEU A 221 9.33 2.48 -8.82
CA LEU A 221 10.74 2.11 -8.59
C LEU A 221 11.69 3.29 -8.85
N TYR A 222 11.46 4.07 -9.91
CA TYR A 222 12.24 5.29 -10.18
C TYR A 222 11.96 6.40 -9.18
N MET A 223 10.70 6.56 -8.72
CA MET A 223 10.32 7.56 -7.72
C MET A 223 11.01 7.30 -6.38
N ASN A 224 11.08 6.04 -5.95
CA ASN A 224 11.65 5.66 -4.65
C ASN A 224 13.17 5.42 -4.72
N GLY A 225 13.73 5.08 -5.89
CA GLY A 225 15.11 4.64 -6.03
C GLY A 225 15.32 3.19 -5.61
N GLU A 226 14.33 2.31 -5.87
CA GLU A 226 14.33 0.91 -5.49
C GLU A 226 14.87 0.03 -6.62
N GLY A 227 16.03 -0.60 -6.39
CA GLY A 227 16.75 -1.38 -7.40
C GLY A 227 17.35 -0.55 -8.53
N VAL A 228 17.21 0.75 -8.49
CA VAL A 228 17.74 1.75 -9.43
C VAL A 228 17.99 3.07 -8.71
N THR A 229 18.87 3.90 -9.22
CA THR A 229 19.04 5.27 -8.69
C THR A 229 17.73 6.05 -8.89
N LYS A 230 17.27 6.74 -7.81
CA LYS A 230 16.09 7.61 -7.85
C LYS A 230 16.19 8.61 -8.99
N ASN A 231 15.14 8.66 -9.82
CA ASN A 231 15.08 9.53 -10.98
C ASN A 231 13.65 10.03 -11.20
N LEU A 232 13.37 11.25 -10.79
CA LEU A 232 12.03 11.84 -10.88
C LEU A 232 11.61 12.12 -12.33
N ASP A 233 12.54 12.32 -13.28
CA ASP A 233 12.22 12.49 -14.70
C ASP A 233 11.69 11.20 -15.31
N GLU A 234 12.35 10.08 -15.04
CA GLU A 234 11.89 8.76 -15.46
C GLU A 234 10.54 8.42 -14.79
N ALA A 235 10.40 8.70 -13.49
CA ALA A 235 9.13 8.50 -12.79
C ALA A 235 7.98 9.28 -13.46
N ILE A 236 8.18 10.56 -13.80
CA ILE A 236 7.22 11.40 -14.52
C ILE A 236 6.88 10.77 -15.88
N TYR A 237 7.88 10.32 -16.64
CA TYR A 237 7.67 9.69 -17.94
C TYR A 237 6.78 8.44 -17.82
N TRP A 238 7.10 7.53 -16.90
CA TRP A 238 6.38 6.27 -16.75
C TRP A 238 4.98 6.47 -16.16
N PHE A 239 4.80 7.35 -15.17
CA PHE A 239 3.47 7.70 -14.67
C PHE A 239 2.61 8.43 -15.71
N THR A 240 3.19 9.27 -16.56
CA THR A 240 2.47 9.91 -17.67
C THR A 240 1.95 8.85 -18.63
N LYS A 241 2.79 7.87 -18.99
CA LYS A 241 2.39 6.75 -19.85
C LYS A 241 1.30 5.90 -19.20
N SER A 242 1.43 5.55 -17.92
CA SER A 242 0.43 4.79 -17.16
C SER A 242 -0.91 5.54 -17.04
N SER A 243 -0.85 6.85 -16.78
CA SER A 243 -2.03 7.72 -16.75
C SER A 243 -2.75 7.77 -18.09
N GLY A 244 -2.00 7.75 -19.20
CA GLY A 244 -2.54 7.69 -20.56
C GLY A 244 -3.29 6.38 -20.84
N LEU A 245 -2.93 5.29 -20.17
CA LEU A 245 -3.63 4.00 -20.20
C LEU A 245 -4.86 3.94 -19.28
N GLY A 246 -5.15 5.02 -18.55
CA GLY A 246 -6.34 5.12 -17.71
C GLY A 246 -6.10 4.79 -16.22
N ASN A 247 -4.87 4.52 -15.79
CA ASN A 247 -4.57 4.26 -14.40
C ASN A 247 -4.75 5.54 -13.55
N ALA A 248 -5.72 5.53 -12.63
CA ALA A 248 -6.02 6.68 -11.78
C ALA A 248 -4.91 6.91 -10.75
N GLY A 249 -4.36 5.85 -10.14
CA GLY A 249 -3.24 5.95 -9.19
C GLY A 249 -1.99 6.58 -9.81
N ALA A 250 -1.76 6.36 -11.12
CA ALA A 250 -0.65 7.01 -11.82
C ALA A 250 -0.78 8.54 -11.86
N LYS A 251 -1.99 9.09 -11.94
CA LYS A 251 -2.22 10.55 -11.88
C LYS A 251 -1.90 11.11 -10.50
N ASN A 252 -2.27 10.38 -9.45
CA ASN A 252 -1.90 10.72 -8.08
C ASN A 252 -0.39 10.75 -7.90
N ASN A 253 0.30 9.66 -8.29
CA ASN A 253 1.76 9.57 -8.16
C ASN A 253 2.48 10.61 -9.04
N LEU A 254 1.97 10.87 -10.25
CA LEU A 254 2.50 11.92 -11.12
C LEU A 254 2.43 13.30 -10.43
N ALA A 255 1.31 13.62 -9.79
CA ALA A 255 1.16 14.85 -9.04
C ALA A 255 2.19 14.96 -7.90
N LEU A 256 2.36 13.88 -7.12
CA LEU A 256 3.33 13.82 -6.01
C LEU A 256 4.78 14.01 -6.50
N VAL A 257 5.16 13.32 -7.58
CA VAL A 257 6.52 13.43 -8.16
C VAL A 257 6.76 14.83 -8.73
N MET A 258 5.77 15.43 -9.36
CA MET A 258 5.89 16.82 -9.86
C MET A 258 6.06 17.81 -8.71
N GLU A 259 5.35 17.64 -7.59
CA GLU A 259 5.53 18.45 -6.40
C GLU A 259 6.91 18.25 -5.75
N GLU A 260 7.39 17.01 -5.69
CA GLU A 260 8.74 16.73 -5.16
C GLU A 260 9.83 17.39 -6.02
N LYS A 261 9.69 17.32 -7.35
CA LYS A 261 10.69 17.84 -8.26
C LYS A 261 10.69 19.38 -8.38
N ASN A 262 9.50 19.96 -8.50
CA ASN A 262 9.32 21.38 -8.88
C ASN A 262 8.73 22.23 -7.75
N GLY A 263 8.41 21.65 -6.61
CA GLY A 263 7.63 22.28 -5.56
C GLY A 263 6.13 22.28 -5.88
N LYS A 264 5.35 22.95 -5.02
CA LYS A 264 3.89 23.05 -5.16
C LYS A 264 3.55 23.77 -6.48
N SER A 265 2.73 23.14 -7.32
CA SER A 265 2.33 23.67 -8.61
C SER A 265 0.83 23.43 -8.89
N ASP A 266 0.23 24.34 -9.66
CA ASP A 266 -1.18 24.22 -10.08
C ASP A 266 -1.42 22.98 -10.96
N ASP A 267 -0.43 22.57 -11.76
CA ASP A 267 -0.50 21.37 -12.59
C ASP A 267 -0.57 20.09 -11.76
N ALA A 268 0.28 20.00 -10.72
CA ALA A 268 0.25 18.86 -9.79
C ALA A 268 -1.10 18.79 -9.05
N LEU A 269 -1.59 19.91 -8.56
CA LEU A 269 -2.90 19.99 -7.92
C LEU A 269 -4.05 19.63 -8.88
N PHE A 270 -3.97 20.06 -10.13
CA PHE A 270 -4.95 19.70 -11.17
C PHE A 270 -4.98 18.18 -11.41
N LEU A 271 -3.82 17.55 -11.53
CA LEU A 271 -3.71 16.09 -11.69
C LEU A 271 -4.27 15.35 -10.47
N LEU A 272 -3.95 15.81 -9.26
CA LEU A 272 -4.46 15.24 -8.02
C LEU A 272 -6.00 15.31 -7.96
N ARG A 273 -6.59 16.46 -8.32
CA ARG A 273 -8.05 16.62 -8.42
C ARG A 273 -8.66 15.66 -9.43
N LYS A 274 -8.05 15.54 -10.62
CA LYS A 274 -8.51 14.63 -11.67
C LYS A 274 -8.47 13.16 -11.22
N SER A 275 -7.45 12.78 -10.44
CA SER A 275 -7.36 11.43 -9.88
C SER A 275 -8.44 11.20 -8.81
N ALA A 276 -8.62 12.15 -7.89
CA ALA A 276 -9.63 12.07 -6.84
C ALA A 276 -11.07 12.05 -7.40
N ASP A 277 -11.34 12.84 -8.45
CA ASP A 277 -12.63 12.86 -9.16
C ASP A 277 -12.88 11.55 -9.93
N ALA A 278 -11.83 10.89 -10.40
CA ALA A 278 -11.90 9.56 -11.01
C ALA A 278 -12.14 8.44 -9.98
N GLY A 279 -12.13 8.76 -8.70
CA GLY A 279 -12.45 7.83 -7.62
C GLY A 279 -11.24 7.18 -6.97
N ASP A 280 -10.01 7.56 -7.31
CA ASP A 280 -8.81 7.02 -6.65
C ASP A 280 -8.79 7.37 -5.16
N ALA A 281 -8.77 6.34 -4.32
CA ALA A 281 -8.90 6.49 -2.87
C ALA A 281 -7.71 7.23 -2.24
N MET A 282 -6.49 6.99 -2.75
CA MET A 282 -5.29 7.65 -2.25
C MET A 282 -5.24 9.12 -2.68
N ALA A 283 -5.67 9.43 -3.91
CA ALA A 283 -5.79 10.81 -4.35
C ALA A 283 -6.84 11.59 -3.56
N GLN A 284 -7.96 10.96 -3.19
CA GLN A 284 -8.96 11.56 -2.32
C GLN A 284 -8.38 11.86 -0.93
N TYR A 285 -7.64 10.93 -0.35
CA TYR A 285 -6.92 11.17 0.90
C TYR A 285 -5.93 12.34 0.76
N ASN A 286 -5.05 12.32 -0.24
CA ASN A 286 -4.04 13.36 -0.44
C ASN A 286 -4.66 14.75 -0.68
N LEU A 287 -5.72 14.83 -1.47
CA LEU A 287 -6.46 16.07 -1.70
C LEU A 287 -7.17 16.54 -0.42
N GLY A 288 -7.68 15.62 0.38
CA GLY A 288 -8.26 15.91 1.70
C GLY A 288 -7.24 16.57 2.64
N VAL A 289 -6.03 16.02 2.69
CA VAL A 289 -4.91 16.61 3.47
C VAL A 289 -4.59 18.03 2.98
N LYS A 290 -4.54 18.27 1.65
CA LYS A 290 -4.31 19.61 1.11
C LYS A 290 -5.40 20.61 1.52
N TYR A 291 -6.68 20.20 1.51
CA TYR A 291 -7.77 21.05 2.00
C TYR A 291 -7.69 21.30 3.51
N LEU A 292 -7.25 20.31 4.29
CA LEU A 292 -7.09 20.46 5.74
C LEU A 292 -5.96 21.45 6.08
N LEU A 293 -4.85 21.39 5.36
CA LEU A 293 -3.67 22.22 5.62
C LEU A 293 -3.67 23.57 4.86
N GLY A 294 -4.57 23.75 3.88
CA GLY A 294 -4.57 24.93 3.02
C GLY A 294 -3.41 24.93 2.01
N GLU A 295 -2.93 23.75 1.59
CA GLU A 295 -1.79 23.61 0.70
C GLU A 295 -2.17 23.72 -0.78
N GLY A 296 -1.90 24.88 -1.39
CA GLY A 296 -2.29 25.19 -2.77
C GLY A 296 -3.79 25.34 -2.98
N VAL A 297 -4.57 25.23 -1.91
CA VAL A 297 -6.03 25.42 -1.87
C VAL A 297 -6.40 26.25 -0.62
N ILE A 298 -7.55 26.89 -0.66
CA ILE A 298 -8.09 27.51 0.56
C ILE A 298 -8.47 26.40 1.55
N ASN A 299 -7.99 26.53 2.80
CA ASN A 299 -8.36 25.60 3.87
C ASN A 299 -9.89 25.40 3.92
N ASN A 300 -10.30 24.12 3.99
CA ASN A 300 -11.70 23.75 4.07
C ASN A 300 -11.87 22.37 4.71
N GLU A 301 -12.13 22.36 5.99
CA GLU A 301 -12.28 21.14 6.78
C GLU A 301 -13.46 20.25 6.32
N GLU A 302 -14.58 20.86 5.89
CA GLU A 302 -15.75 20.10 5.41
C GLU A 302 -15.43 19.33 4.12
N LYS A 303 -14.66 19.96 3.20
CA LYS A 303 -14.19 19.28 1.99
C LYS A 303 -13.16 18.19 2.34
N ALA A 304 -12.25 18.47 3.26
CA ALA A 304 -11.28 17.48 3.75
C ALA A 304 -12.01 16.26 4.33
N PHE A 305 -12.95 16.47 5.22
CA PHE A 305 -13.80 15.41 5.79
C PHE A 305 -14.52 14.59 4.72
N SER A 306 -15.17 15.26 3.75
CA SER A 306 -15.88 14.59 2.65
C SER A 306 -14.95 13.70 1.82
N LEU A 307 -13.73 14.15 1.56
CA LEU A 307 -12.71 13.40 0.82
C LEU A 307 -12.15 12.24 1.63
N PHE A 308 -11.86 12.43 2.92
CA PHE A 308 -11.45 11.36 3.82
C PHE A 308 -12.51 10.27 3.92
N ARG A 309 -13.80 10.66 3.99
CA ARG A 309 -14.90 9.70 4.01
C ARG A 309 -14.94 8.85 2.73
N LYS A 310 -14.85 9.48 1.55
CA LYS A 310 -14.84 8.75 0.27
C LYS A 310 -13.65 7.78 0.18
N SER A 311 -12.47 8.22 0.60
CA SER A 311 -11.26 7.38 0.64
C SER A 311 -11.42 6.20 1.62
N ALA A 312 -11.92 6.46 2.83
CA ALA A 312 -12.14 5.45 3.86
C ALA A 312 -13.18 4.40 3.49
N GLU A 313 -14.28 4.81 2.85
CA GLU A 313 -15.35 3.92 2.36
C GLU A 313 -14.85 2.96 1.28
N GLN A 314 -13.82 3.33 0.53
CA GLN A 314 -13.13 2.47 -0.42
C GLN A 314 -12.07 1.56 0.22
N GLY A 315 -11.85 1.67 1.53
CA GLY A 315 -10.93 0.81 2.27
C GLY A 315 -9.50 1.37 2.40
N CYS A 316 -9.20 2.59 1.96
CA CYS A 316 -7.88 3.21 2.15
C CYS A 316 -7.58 3.39 3.64
N ALA A 317 -6.49 2.84 4.13
CA ALA A 317 -6.12 2.86 5.55
C ALA A 317 -5.87 4.30 6.04
N GLU A 318 -5.14 5.10 5.27
CA GLU A 318 -4.86 6.51 5.56
C GLU A 318 -6.16 7.33 5.59
N GLY A 319 -7.07 7.08 4.65
CA GLY A 319 -8.40 7.69 4.64
C GLY A 319 -9.22 7.31 5.87
N GLN A 320 -9.19 6.04 6.29
CA GLN A 320 -9.86 5.55 7.49
C GLN A 320 -9.28 6.19 8.76
N ARG A 321 -7.95 6.31 8.86
CA ARG A 321 -7.29 6.99 9.97
C ARG A 321 -7.70 8.46 10.06
N GLU A 322 -7.61 9.20 8.96
CA GLU A 322 -7.96 10.63 8.97
C GLU A 322 -9.46 10.86 9.19
N LEU A 323 -10.33 9.99 8.68
CA LEU A 323 -11.75 10.02 8.99
C LEU A 323 -12.01 9.76 10.48
N GLY A 324 -11.32 8.77 11.06
CA GLY A 324 -11.37 8.49 12.50
C GLY A 324 -10.95 9.69 13.33
N ARG A 325 -9.83 10.33 12.97
CA ARG A 325 -9.34 11.55 13.63
C ARG A 325 -10.30 12.73 13.46
N ALA A 326 -10.91 12.86 12.27
CA ALA A 326 -11.89 13.92 12.02
C ALA A 326 -13.13 13.77 12.89
N TYR A 327 -13.62 12.56 13.11
CA TYR A 327 -14.72 12.31 14.04
C TYR A 327 -14.33 12.55 15.50
N LEU A 328 -13.12 12.15 15.93
CA LEU A 328 -12.67 12.42 17.32
C LEU A 328 -12.61 13.91 17.62
N ASN A 329 -12.09 14.71 16.70
CA ASN A 329 -11.79 16.13 16.92
C ASN A 329 -12.86 17.08 16.35
N GLY A 330 -13.90 16.58 15.67
CA GLY A 330 -14.92 17.42 15.03
C GLY A 330 -14.42 18.20 13.82
N ILE A 331 -13.41 17.69 13.09
CA ILE A 331 -12.81 18.36 11.93
C ILE A 331 -13.76 18.24 10.73
N GLY A 332 -14.36 19.35 10.32
CA GLY A 332 -15.31 19.41 9.20
C GLY A 332 -16.61 18.61 9.42
N THR A 333 -16.85 18.16 10.64
CA THR A 333 -18.05 17.42 11.05
C THR A 333 -18.34 17.65 12.54
N ILE A 334 -19.47 17.15 13.02
CA ILE A 334 -19.75 17.08 14.46
C ILE A 334 -18.91 15.93 15.04
N ALA A 335 -18.26 16.20 16.18
CA ALA A 335 -17.46 15.17 16.87
C ALA A 335 -18.32 13.98 17.27
N ASP A 336 -17.80 12.76 17.00
CA ASP A 336 -18.40 11.47 17.37
C ASP A 336 -17.28 10.48 17.70
N SER A 337 -16.91 10.41 18.97
CA SER A 337 -15.79 9.57 19.41
C SER A 337 -16.03 8.08 19.14
N ALA A 338 -17.28 7.60 19.17
CA ALA A 338 -17.59 6.20 18.91
C ALA A 338 -17.40 5.83 17.42
N LEU A 339 -17.77 6.74 16.51
CA LEU A 339 -17.48 6.58 15.08
C LEU A 339 -15.98 6.74 14.81
N GLY A 340 -15.31 7.70 15.45
CA GLY A 340 -13.88 7.91 15.34
C GLY A 340 -13.08 6.65 15.71
N PHE A 341 -13.39 6.07 16.87
CA PHE A 341 -12.80 4.81 17.33
C PHE A 341 -12.96 3.67 16.31
N LYS A 342 -14.19 3.46 15.80
CA LYS A 342 -14.47 2.39 14.82
C LYS A 342 -13.70 2.54 13.50
N TRP A 343 -13.49 3.76 13.04
CA TRP A 343 -12.72 3.99 11.83
C TRP A 343 -11.23 3.76 12.05
N LEU A 344 -10.71 4.15 13.24
CA LEU A 344 -9.33 3.82 13.62
C LEU A 344 -9.11 2.31 13.74
N GLU A 345 -10.06 1.54 14.30
CA GLU A 345 -9.98 0.08 14.33
C GLU A 345 -9.82 -0.53 12.92
N LYS A 346 -10.58 -0.03 11.94
CA LYS A 346 -10.45 -0.49 10.54
C LYS A 346 -9.07 -0.22 9.96
N ALA A 347 -8.49 0.96 10.21
CA ALA A 347 -7.13 1.28 9.77
C ALA A 347 -6.08 0.39 10.45
N VAL A 348 -6.25 0.11 11.75
CA VAL A 348 -5.39 -0.80 12.53
C VAL A 348 -5.42 -2.23 12.01
N LEU A 349 -6.56 -2.71 11.51
CA LEU A 349 -6.68 -4.02 10.86
C LEU A 349 -5.87 -4.11 9.55
N GLN A 350 -5.61 -2.97 8.92
CA GLN A 350 -4.76 -2.86 7.72
C GLN A 350 -3.29 -2.54 8.06
N ASN A 351 -2.91 -2.65 9.35
CA ASN A 351 -1.57 -2.37 9.85
C ASN A 351 -1.11 -0.91 9.68
N ASP A 352 -2.03 0.07 9.78
CA ASP A 352 -1.64 1.47 9.90
C ASP A 352 -1.07 1.73 11.30
N SER A 353 0.25 1.92 11.37
CA SER A 353 0.96 2.11 12.65
C SER A 353 0.58 3.43 13.34
N THR A 354 0.24 4.47 12.57
CA THR A 354 -0.20 5.77 13.10
C THR A 354 -1.61 5.65 13.69
N ALA A 355 -2.50 4.91 13.04
CA ALA A 355 -3.82 4.61 13.60
C ALA A 355 -3.72 3.82 14.90
N CYS A 356 -2.73 2.92 15.06
CA CYS A 356 -2.49 2.23 16.33
C CYS A 356 -2.23 3.24 17.47
N VAL A 357 -1.43 4.29 17.22
CA VAL A 357 -1.14 5.31 18.26
C VAL A 357 -2.38 6.15 18.58
N PHE A 358 -3.18 6.53 17.57
CA PHE A 358 -4.44 7.24 17.83
C PHE A 358 -5.46 6.37 18.56
N LEU A 359 -5.55 5.09 18.22
CA LEU A 359 -6.42 4.15 18.93
C LEU A 359 -5.97 3.95 20.39
N ALA A 360 -4.65 3.92 20.62
CA ALA A 360 -4.09 3.90 21.98
C ALA A 360 -4.49 5.14 22.78
N SER A 361 -4.47 6.33 22.15
CA SER A 361 -4.93 7.57 22.77
C SER A 361 -6.42 7.48 23.18
N CYS A 362 -7.26 6.88 22.34
CA CYS A 362 -8.67 6.64 22.66
C CYS A 362 -8.81 5.79 23.94
N TYR A 363 -8.04 4.72 24.08
CA TYR A 363 -8.04 3.90 25.30
C TYR A 363 -7.50 4.64 26.52
N PHE A 364 -6.45 5.44 26.39
CA PHE A 364 -5.90 6.22 27.50
C PHE A 364 -6.87 7.30 28.02
N GLN A 365 -7.67 7.87 27.14
CA GLN A 365 -8.59 8.96 27.47
C GLN A 365 -10.03 8.47 27.72
N GLY A 366 -10.39 7.27 27.26
CA GLY A 366 -11.76 6.78 27.28
C GLY A 366 -12.62 7.43 26.20
N GLU A 367 -12.03 7.76 25.04
CA GLU A 367 -12.74 8.38 23.92
C GLU A 367 -13.27 7.34 22.93
N GLY A 368 -14.60 7.23 22.85
CA GLY A 368 -15.27 6.24 22.01
C GLY A 368 -15.20 4.79 22.50
N THR A 369 -14.52 4.56 23.62
CA THR A 369 -14.39 3.29 24.33
C THR A 369 -14.22 3.54 25.82
N ASP A 370 -14.32 2.51 26.65
CA ASP A 370 -13.95 2.59 28.05
C ASP A 370 -12.42 2.82 28.19
N LYS A 371 -12.05 3.62 29.20
CA LYS A 371 -10.65 3.86 29.50
C LYS A 371 -9.93 2.56 29.90
N ASP A 372 -8.83 2.24 29.21
CA ASP A 372 -8.00 1.08 29.50
C ASP A 372 -6.52 1.36 29.14
N ASP A 373 -5.75 1.76 30.15
CA ASP A 373 -4.34 2.10 29.96
C ASP A 373 -3.51 0.89 29.47
N GLY A 374 -3.91 -0.35 29.86
CA GLY A 374 -3.24 -1.58 29.41
C GLY A 374 -3.47 -1.83 27.92
N MET A 375 -4.71 -1.70 27.45
CA MET A 375 -5.03 -1.81 26.01
C MET A 375 -4.36 -0.69 25.21
N GLY A 376 -4.36 0.54 25.73
CA GLY A 376 -3.62 1.64 25.12
C GLY A 376 -2.15 1.28 24.88
N PHE A 377 -1.48 0.74 25.91
CA PHE A 377 -0.08 0.29 25.79
C PHE A 377 0.10 -0.84 24.76
N VAL A 378 -0.83 -1.79 24.67
CA VAL A 378 -0.78 -2.87 23.65
C VAL A 378 -0.75 -2.30 22.23
N TYR A 379 -1.57 -1.28 21.93
CA TYR A 379 -1.59 -0.65 20.60
C TYR A 379 -0.35 0.21 20.33
N VAL A 380 0.16 0.92 21.36
CA VAL A 380 1.46 1.62 21.25
C VAL A 380 2.58 0.62 20.94
N LYS A 381 2.61 -0.52 21.63
CA LYS A 381 3.58 -1.58 21.38
C LYS A 381 3.46 -2.13 19.96
N LYS A 382 2.23 -2.37 19.48
CA LYS A 382 1.99 -2.81 18.10
C LYS A 382 2.59 -1.83 17.08
N ALA A 383 2.40 -0.52 17.27
CA ALA A 383 2.98 0.50 16.40
C ALA A 383 4.52 0.51 16.45
N ALA A 384 5.12 0.36 17.64
CA ALA A 384 6.56 0.31 17.81
C ALA A 384 7.18 -0.96 17.20
N ASP A 385 6.53 -2.12 17.36
CA ASP A 385 6.96 -3.41 16.78
C ASP A 385 6.92 -3.38 15.23
N MET A 386 6.08 -2.51 14.65
CA MET A 386 6.07 -2.23 13.20
C MET A 386 7.19 -1.26 12.76
N GLY A 387 8.08 -0.85 13.65
CA GLY A 387 9.19 0.06 13.35
C GLY A 387 8.78 1.52 13.17
N SER A 388 7.54 1.90 13.53
CA SER A 388 7.07 3.27 13.41
C SER A 388 7.82 4.22 14.35
N ALA A 389 8.44 5.26 13.82
CA ALA A 389 9.08 6.29 14.62
C ALA A 389 8.10 6.96 15.60
N PHE A 390 6.85 7.14 15.19
CA PHE A 390 5.78 7.66 16.05
C PHE A 390 5.37 6.64 17.14
N GLY A 391 5.28 5.34 16.78
CA GLY A 391 5.04 4.26 17.74
C GLY A 391 6.17 4.13 18.77
N LEU A 392 7.43 4.20 18.35
CA LEU A 392 8.60 4.18 19.24
C LEU A 392 8.61 5.39 20.18
N TYR A 393 8.28 6.59 19.70
CA TYR A 393 8.11 7.79 20.52
C TYR A 393 7.02 7.59 21.57
N ALA A 394 5.84 7.15 21.18
CA ALA A 394 4.72 6.87 22.10
C ALA A 394 5.09 5.80 23.14
N MET A 395 5.84 4.76 22.72
CA MET A 395 6.35 3.72 23.62
C MET A 395 7.29 4.30 24.67
N GLY A 396 8.22 5.16 24.26
CA GLY A 396 9.13 5.88 25.17
C GLY A 396 8.37 6.73 26.18
N SER A 397 7.37 7.49 25.73
CA SER A 397 6.51 8.33 26.58
C SER A 397 5.71 7.51 27.59
N CYS A 398 5.20 6.32 27.19
CA CYS A 398 4.52 5.40 28.11
C CYS A 398 5.45 4.93 29.24
N TYR A 399 6.70 4.56 28.91
CA TYR A 399 7.68 4.15 29.93
C TYR A 399 8.13 5.31 30.82
N LEU A 400 8.29 6.53 30.29
CA LEU A 400 8.66 7.70 31.10
C LEU A 400 7.56 8.10 32.09
N SER A 401 6.29 8.00 31.68
CA SER A 401 5.14 8.36 32.49
C SER A 401 4.62 7.22 33.38
N GLY A 402 4.85 5.96 33.00
CA GLY A 402 4.23 4.79 33.63
C GLY A 402 2.78 4.55 33.15
N LEU A 403 2.45 4.99 31.93
CA LEU A 403 1.10 4.86 31.36
C LEU A 403 0.90 3.48 30.73
N GLY A 404 0.05 2.66 31.32
CA GLY A 404 -0.23 1.28 30.89
C GLY A 404 0.92 0.28 31.09
N VAL A 405 2.04 0.73 31.64
CA VAL A 405 3.24 -0.07 31.90
C VAL A 405 3.99 0.45 33.14
N ALA A 406 4.80 -0.38 33.79
CA ALA A 406 5.64 0.08 34.89
C ALA A 406 6.63 1.16 34.40
N LYS A 407 6.71 2.28 35.13
CA LYS A 407 7.61 3.39 34.81
C LYS A 407 9.07 2.91 34.76
N SER A 408 9.78 3.28 33.70
CA SER A 408 11.21 3.00 33.53
C SER A 408 11.86 4.08 32.69
N GLU A 409 12.54 5.01 33.35
CA GLU A 409 13.19 6.15 32.67
C GLU A 409 14.27 5.68 31.68
N GLU A 410 15.06 4.66 32.03
CA GLU A 410 16.09 4.09 31.14
C GLU A 410 15.47 3.48 29.88
N THR A 411 14.39 2.70 30.03
CA THR A 411 13.67 2.08 28.92
C THR A 411 13.02 3.15 28.05
N GLY A 412 12.37 4.13 28.66
CA GLY A 412 11.76 5.27 27.97
C GLY A 412 12.78 6.05 27.14
N PHE A 413 13.91 6.43 27.76
CA PHE A 413 15.02 7.08 27.06
C PHE A 413 15.48 6.27 25.83
N ARG A 414 15.63 4.95 25.95
CA ARG A 414 16.07 4.10 24.83
C ARG A 414 15.11 4.14 23.66
N TYR A 415 13.79 4.07 23.89
CA TYR A 415 12.78 4.15 22.84
C TYR A 415 12.70 5.56 22.21
N ILE A 416 12.76 6.62 23.02
CA ILE A 416 12.82 8.00 22.51
C ILE A 416 14.05 8.18 21.61
N ARG A 417 15.20 7.64 21.99
CA ARG A 417 16.41 7.69 21.17
C ARG A 417 16.24 6.97 19.85
N GLN A 418 15.66 5.76 19.84
CA GLN A 418 15.37 5.04 18.61
C GLN A 418 14.44 5.83 17.69
N ALA A 419 13.41 6.47 18.23
CA ALA A 419 12.51 7.34 17.46
C ALA A 419 13.24 8.56 16.87
N ALA A 420 14.15 9.19 17.64
CA ALA A 420 14.95 10.32 17.19
C ALA A 420 15.99 9.93 16.12
N ASP A 421 16.52 8.71 16.18
CA ASP A 421 17.41 8.15 15.15
C ASP A 421 16.64 7.98 13.82
N LEU A 422 15.33 7.70 13.87
CA LEU A 422 14.40 7.68 12.73
C LEU A 422 13.85 9.08 12.39
N CYS A 423 14.47 10.15 12.86
CA CYS A 423 14.11 11.53 12.57
C CYS A 423 12.68 11.94 13.02
N ASN A 424 12.14 11.32 14.06
CA ASN A 424 10.91 11.83 14.68
C ASN A 424 11.21 13.15 15.39
N VAL A 425 10.50 14.21 15.01
CA VAL A 425 10.72 15.58 15.52
C VAL A 425 10.51 15.64 17.01
N ASN A 426 9.36 15.15 17.50
CA ASN A 426 8.99 15.18 18.93
C ASN A 426 10.00 14.38 19.78
N ALA A 427 10.49 13.24 19.23
CA ALA A 427 11.53 12.47 19.89
C ALA A 427 12.87 13.20 19.96
N CYS A 428 13.24 13.98 18.95
CA CYS A 428 14.45 14.83 19.00
C CYS A 428 14.31 15.93 20.07
N GLU A 429 13.16 16.56 20.20
CA GLU A 429 12.84 17.55 21.24
C GLU A 429 12.93 16.96 22.63
N GLU A 430 12.22 15.87 22.84
CA GLU A 430 12.20 15.15 24.12
C GLU A 430 13.61 14.66 24.50
N LEU A 431 14.37 14.11 23.54
CA LEU A 431 15.72 13.60 23.79
C LEU A 431 16.69 14.73 24.18
N ALA A 432 16.55 15.92 23.60
CA ALA A 432 17.32 17.09 24.03
C ALA A 432 17.04 17.43 25.51
N TYR A 433 15.78 17.39 25.91
CA TYR A 433 15.37 17.60 27.32
C TYR A 433 15.88 16.49 28.24
N LEU A 434 15.78 15.22 27.84
CA LEU A 434 16.26 14.07 28.63
C LEU A 434 17.78 14.15 28.89
N TYR A 435 18.57 14.58 27.90
CA TYR A 435 19.99 14.80 28.09
C TYR A 435 20.32 16.00 28.99
N LEU A 436 19.49 17.04 29.00
CA LEU A 436 19.64 18.18 29.93
C LEU A 436 19.33 17.81 31.36
N SER A 437 18.21 17.11 31.54
CA SER A 437 17.70 16.73 32.87
C SER A 437 18.43 15.54 33.47
N GLY A 438 19.00 14.65 32.63
CA GLY A 438 19.61 13.39 33.06
C GLY A 438 18.57 12.32 33.38
N ILE A 439 17.39 12.38 32.73
CA ILE A 439 16.32 11.37 32.90
C ILE A 439 16.62 10.16 32.03
N GLY A 440 16.75 9.00 32.66
CA GLY A 440 17.07 7.72 31.98
C GLY A 440 18.48 7.66 31.38
N THR A 441 19.30 8.71 31.53
CA THR A 441 20.66 8.80 31.02
C THR A 441 21.50 9.77 31.86
N ALA A 442 22.82 9.81 31.67
CA ALA A 442 23.65 10.85 32.23
C ALA A 442 23.43 12.18 31.49
N LYS A 443 23.50 13.31 32.25
CA LYS A 443 23.43 14.65 31.63
C LYS A 443 24.52 14.84 30.59
N ASN A 444 24.14 15.38 29.42
CA ASN A 444 25.08 15.65 28.34
C ASN A 444 24.62 16.87 27.52
N ALA A 445 25.18 18.02 27.84
CA ALA A 445 24.84 19.29 27.17
C ALA A 445 25.14 19.27 25.67
N ASN A 446 26.23 18.62 25.23
CA ASN A 446 26.57 18.56 23.81
C ASN A 446 25.55 17.76 22.99
N LEU A 447 25.08 16.62 23.52
CA LEU A 447 24.03 15.84 22.88
C LEU A 447 22.69 16.58 22.92
N ALA A 448 22.36 17.25 24.02
CA ALA A 448 21.17 18.10 24.10
C ALA A 448 21.18 19.20 23.00
N ILE A 449 22.31 19.86 22.80
CA ILE A 449 22.48 20.86 21.73
C ILE A 449 22.30 20.22 20.35
N SER A 450 22.91 19.06 20.13
CA SER A 450 22.83 18.35 18.84
C SER A 450 21.37 17.99 18.48
N TYR A 451 20.66 17.35 19.41
CA TYR A 451 19.27 16.94 19.17
C TYR A 451 18.30 18.12 19.11
N GLY A 452 18.49 19.17 19.93
CA GLY A 452 17.69 20.38 19.84
C GLY A 452 17.85 21.09 18.48
N LYS A 453 19.08 21.16 17.93
CA LYS A 453 19.30 21.69 16.57
C LYS A 453 18.67 20.79 15.51
N LYS A 454 18.80 19.46 15.65
CA LYS A 454 18.17 18.51 14.75
C LYS A 454 16.64 18.67 14.72
N ALA A 455 16.00 18.90 15.85
CA ALA A 455 14.56 19.17 15.92
C ALA A 455 14.17 20.44 15.15
N LEU A 456 14.97 21.50 15.25
CA LEU A 456 14.75 22.74 14.47
C LEU A 456 14.93 22.52 12.97
N GLU A 457 15.95 21.76 12.57
CA GLU A 457 16.21 21.39 11.16
C GLU A 457 15.07 20.54 10.57
N LEU A 458 14.47 19.67 11.39
CA LEU A 458 13.31 18.85 11.02
C LEU A 458 11.99 19.64 11.01
N GLY A 459 12.02 20.93 11.36
CA GLY A 459 10.85 21.80 11.25
C GLY A 459 9.91 21.79 12.44
N SER A 460 10.42 21.55 13.67
CA SER A 460 9.61 21.64 14.89
C SER A 460 8.77 22.92 14.96
N GLU A 461 7.53 22.77 15.39
CA GLU A 461 6.63 23.89 15.65
C GLU A 461 6.94 24.59 16.99
N ASP A 462 7.40 23.83 18.00
CA ASP A 462 7.72 24.37 19.34
C ASP A 462 9.15 24.95 19.43
N LYS A 463 9.46 25.88 18.53
CA LYS A 463 10.75 26.55 18.50
C LYS A 463 11.07 27.29 19.80
N GLY A 464 10.03 27.77 20.51
CA GLY A 464 10.20 28.51 21.76
C GLY A 464 10.83 27.65 22.85
N ALA A 465 10.26 26.48 23.11
CA ALA A 465 10.80 25.52 24.08
C ALA A 465 12.18 25.01 23.68
N ILE A 466 12.39 24.71 22.39
CA ILE A 466 13.71 24.25 21.91
C ILE A 466 14.78 25.32 22.12
N TYR A 467 14.54 26.57 21.75
CA TYR A 467 15.52 27.64 21.98
C TYR A 467 15.77 27.87 23.46
N TYR A 468 14.75 27.75 24.30
CA TYR A 468 14.89 27.82 25.74
C TYR A 468 15.79 26.69 26.25
N ASN A 469 15.55 25.45 25.87
CA ASN A 469 16.37 24.30 26.23
C ASN A 469 17.82 24.42 25.74
N LEU A 470 18.01 24.91 24.50
CA LEU A 470 19.34 25.18 23.95
C LEU A 470 20.08 26.25 24.79
N SER A 471 19.38 27.28 25.28
CA SER A 471 20.02 28.26 26.16
C SER A 471 20.55 27.63 27.45
N PHE A 472 19.81 26.71 28.05
CA PHE A 472 20.27 25.95 29.22
C PHE A 472 21.45 25.03 28.91
N ALA A 473 21.42 24.38 27.72
CA ALA A 473 22.48 23.48 27.31
C ALA A 473 23.84 24.20 27.14
N TYR A 474 23.82 25.45 26.61
CA TYR A 474 25.03 26.28 26.54
C TYR A 474 25.46 26.81 27.91
N GLY A 475 24.51 27.17 28.78
CA GLY A 475 24.73 27.58 30.16
C GLY A 475 25.85 28.63 30.30
N ASP A 476 26.67 28.52 31.35
CA ASP A 476 27.79 29.40 31.60
C ASP A 476 29.05 29.09 30.76
N SER A 477 29.08 27.94 30.09
CA SER A 477 30.20 27.54 29.22
C SER A 477 30.27 28.40 27.96
N ASP A 478 29.14 28.90 27.45
CA ASP A 478 29.06 29.87 26.34
C ASP A 478 27.88 30.82 26.58
N LYS A 479 28.17 31.86 27.39
CA LYS A 479 27.16 32.87 27.73
C LYS A 479 26.64 33.63 26.49
N LYS A 480 27.44 33.73 25.43
CA LYS A 480 27.03 34.40 24.20
C LYS A 480 25.92 33.58 23.50
N MET A 481 26.16 32.29 23.27
CA MET A 481 25.18 31.41 22.65
C MET A 481 23.97 31.21 23.56
N ARG A 482 24.16 31.05 24.87
CA ARG A 482 23.06 31.01 25.86
C ARG A 482 22.11 32.18 25.67
N ASN A 483 22.64 33.40 25.69
CA ASN A 483 21.84 34.62 25.60
C ASN A 483 21.25 34.82 24.19
N GLU A 484 21.91 34.36 23.14
CA GLU A 484 21.34 34.37 21.77
C GLU A 484 20.09 33.47 21.67
N TYR A 485 20.19 32.25 22.14
CA TYR A 485 19.04 31.32 22.10
C TYR A 485 17.93 31.75 23.06
N LEU A 486 18.29 32.24 24.27
CA LEU A 486 17.31 32.78 25.21
C LEU A 486 16.55 33.97 24.63
N ARG A 487 17.24 34.84 23.92
CA ARG A 487 16.60 35.97 23.20
C ARG A 487 15.62 35.45 22.14
N LYS A 488 16.03 34.46 21.31
CA LYS A 488 15.15 33.87 20.30
C LYS A 488 13.89 33.29 20.91
N ALA A 489 14.00 32.57 22.04
CA ALA A 489 12.86 32.06 22.76
C ALA A 489 11.95 33.15 23.31
N ALA A 490 12.55 34.23 23.87
CA ALA A 490 11.81 35.38 24.38
C ALA A 490 11.09 36.18 23.28
N GLU A 491 11.71 36.30 22.10
CA GLU A 491 11.10 36.96 20.92
C GLU A 491 9.88 36.17 20.41
N LEU A 492 9.88 34.83 20.55
CA LEU A 492 8.72 33.99 20.28
C LEU A 492 7.67 33.99 21.40
N GLY A 493 7.90 34.73 22.49
CA GLY A 493 6.97 34.87 23.58
C GLY A 493 7.01 33.73 24.61
N PHE A 494 8.06 32.86 24.59
CA PHE A 494 8.14 31.76 25.57
C PHE A 494 8.25 32.32 26.99
N PRO A 495 7.32 31.97 27.92
CA PRO A 495 7.15 32.70 29.18
C PRO A 495 8.41 32.73 30.05
N ASP A 496 9.03 31.59 30.28
CA ASP A 496 10.24 31.50 31.11
C ASP A 496 11.43 32.19 30.47
N ALA A 497 11.50 32.20 29.12
CA ALA A 497 12.54 32.92 28.41
C ALA A 497 12.38 34.46 28.53
N LEU A 498 11.14 34.96 28.52
CA LEU A 498 10.87 36.39 28.75
C LEU A 498 11.38 36.82 30.12
N ILE A 499 11.14 36.03 31.16
CA ILE A 499 11.61 36.28 32.52
C ILE A 499 13.15 36.23 32.57
N ASN A 500 13.74 35.13 32.14
CA ASN A 500 15.18 34.89 32.29
C ASN A 500 15.99 35.88 31.45
N TYR A 501 15.59 36.17 30.21
CA TYR A 501 16.23 37.15 29.36
C TYR A 501 16.10 38.58 29.92
N GLY A 502 14.92 38.92 30.46
CA GLY A 502 14.69 40.16 31.19
C GLY A 502 15.65 40.31 32.39
N LEU A 503 15.83 39.28 33.20
CA LEU A 503 16.76 39.28 34.32
C LEU A 503 18.23 39.39 33.86
N TYR A 504 18.63 38.74 32.79
CA TYR A 504 19.98 38.83 32.26
C TYR A 504 20.30 40.24 31.72
N LEU A 505 19.32 40.88 31.07
CA LEU A 505 19.44 42.28 30.68
C LEU A 505 19.53 43.23 31.90
N TYR A 506 18.78 42.95 32.95
CA TYR A 506 18.79 43.77 34.17
C TYR A 506 20.15 43.71 34.89
N TYR A 507 20.72 42.52 35.03
CA TYR A 507 21.99 42.33 35.74
C TYR A 507 23.22 42.48 34.84
N GLY A 508 23.08 42.41 33.54
CA GLY A 508 24.20 42.43 32.60
C GLY A 508 24.95 41.10 32.51
N ASP A 509 24.27 39.95 32.68
CA ASP A 509 24.91 38.63 32.68
C ASP A 509 25.20 38.13 31.24
N GLY A 510 26.41 38.33 30.79
CA GLY A 510 26.87 37.93 29.47
C GLY A 510 26.32 38.79 28.31
N ILE A 511 25.58 39.84 28.60
CA ILE A 511 25.06 40.84 27.69
C ILE A 511 25.15 42.23 28.33
N PRO A 512 25.23 43.33 27.56
CA PRO A 512 25.20 44.68 28.13
C PRO A 512 23.94 44.92 28.95
N LYS A 513 24.10 45.53 30.13
CA LYS A 513 22.99 45.88 30.99
C LYS A 513 22.05 46.85 30.29
N ASP A 514 20.73 46.53 30.27
CA ASP A 514 19.68 47.39 29.72
C ASP A 514 18.38 47.22 30.53
N GLU A 515 18.22 48.07 31.53
CA GLU A 515 17.06 48.01 32.43
C GLU A 515 15.72 48.33 31.73
N ASN A 516 15.74 49.15 30.67
CA ASN A 516 14.52 49.45 29.95
C ASN A 516 14.00 48.28 29.18
N LYS A 517 14.88 47.60 28.43
CA LYS A 517 14.53 46.34 27.74
C LYS A 517 14.21 45.25 28.72
N ALA A 518 14.89 45.12 29.84
CA ALA A 518 14.57 44.19 30.89
C ALA A 518 13.10 44.30 31.34
N LYS A 519 12.69 45.54 31.65
CA LYS A 519 11.30 45.84 32.06
C LYS A 519 10.33 45.59 30.91
N GLU A 520 10.70 45.78 29.65
CA GLU A 520 9.86 45.47 28.49
C GLU A 520 9.56 43.97 28.40
N TYR A 521 10.57 43.10 28.44
CA TYR A 521 10.41 41.66 28.37
C TYR A 521 9.59 41.14 29.57
N LEU A 522 9.86 41.59 30.77
CA LEU A 522 9.10 41.22 31.97
C LEU A 522 7.62 41.66 31.88
N ARG A 523 7.36 42.86 31.32
CA ARG A 523 5.95 43.32 31.12
C ARG A 523 5.24 42.45 30.05
N LYS A 524 5.93 42.06 28.97
CA LYS A 524 5.37 41.15 27.99
C LYS A 524 4.92 39.85 28.66
N CYS A 525 5.76 39.25 29.52
CA CYS A 525 5.38 38.06 30.28
C CYS A 525 4.21 38.31 31.25
N ALA A 526 4.25 39.45 31.95
CA ALA A 526 3.17 39.83 32.92
C ALA A 526 1.78 40.02 32.29
N GLN A 527 1.74 40.22 30.96
CA GLN A 527 0.51 40.40 30.18
C GLN A 527 0.00 39.10 29.55
N GLN A 528 0.75 38.03 29.60
CA GLN A 528 0.31 36.73 29.05
C GLN A 528 -0.81 36.14 29.93
N SER A 529 -1.98 35.91 29.30
CA SER A 529 -3.14 35.29 29.96
C SER A 529 -3.03 33.76 30.00
N ASP A 530 -2.30 33.20 29.04
CA ASP A 530 -2.21 31.77 28.77
C ASP A 530 -1.28 31.03 29.77
N ASN A 531 -0.44 31.80 30.49
CA ASN A 531 0.41 31.27 31.55
C ASN A 531 0.33 32.15 32.80
N PRO A 532 -0.71 31.95 33.66
CA PRO A 532 -0.93 32.75 34.87
C PRO A 532 0.20 32.71 35.87
N GLU A 533 0.91 31.58 35.98
CA GLU A 533 2.04 31.39 36.90
C GLU A 533 3.23 32.25 36.51
N ALA A 534 3.68 32.14 35.24
CA ALA A 534 4.76 32.98 34.72
C ALA A 534 4.40 34.47 34.76
N SER A 535 3.13 34.84 34.47
CA SER A 535 2.63 36.19 34.54
C SER A 535 2.70 36.74 35.98
N ALA A 536 2.30 35.97 37.00
CA ALA A 536 2.40 36.35 38.40
C ALA A 536 3.86 36.55 38.83
N LYS A 537 4.74 35.62 38.46
CA LYS A 537 6.18 35.70 38.75
C LYS A 537 6.80 36.95 38.12
N ALA A 538 6.47 37.24 36.87
CA ALA A 538 6.95 38.44 36.18
C ALA A 538 6.49 39.74 36.87
N LYS A 539 5.25 39.81 37.34
CA LYS A 539 4.73 40.96 38.10
C LYS A 539 5.47 41.17 39.43
N GLU A 540 5.77 40.08 40.14
CA GLU A 540 6.57 40.11 41.38
C GLU A 540 7.97 40.67 41.14
N ILE A 541 8.68 40.14 40.13
CA ILE A 541 10.01 40.61 39.72
C ILE A 541 9.97 42.07 39.35
N ILE A 542 9.00 42.54 38.58
CA ILE A 542 8.87 43.97 38.20
C ILE A 542 8.75 44.85 39.46
N LYS A 543 7.97 44.39 40.45
CA LYS A 543 7.84 45.12 41.72
C LYS A 543 9.14 45.20 42.51
N GLU A 544 9.90 44.09 42.54
CA GLU A 544 11.21 44.04 43.23
C GLU A 544 12.25 44.95 42.58
N ILE A 545 12.38 44.93 41.24
CA ILE A 545 13.33 45.75 40.52
C ILE A 545 12.89 47.21 40.38
N GLY A 546 11.59 47.53 40.59
CA GLY A 546 11.06 48.88 40.62
C GLY A 546 11.22 49.58 41.96
N ASN A 547 11.50 48.81 43.03
CA ASN A 547 11.73 49.34 44.38
C ASN A 547 13.23 49.51 44.71
N LYS A 548 14.14 49.12 43.79
CA LYS A 548 15.56 49.32 43.85
C LYS A 548 15.98 50.41 42.91
#